data_20c6f15738d88347d60a4eca48748665
#
_entry.id   20c6f15738d88347d60a4eca48748665
#
_cell.length_a   1.000
_cell.length_b   1.000
_cell.length_c   1.000
_cell.angle_alpha   90.00
_cell.angle_beta   90.00
_cell.angle_gamma   90.00
#
_symmetry.space_group_name_H-M   'P 1'
#
loop_
_entity.id
_entity.type
_entity.pdbx_description
1 polymer ?
#
loop_
_entity_poly.entity_id
_entity_poly.type
_entity_poly.pdbx_seq_one_letter_code
_entity_poly.pdbx_strand_id
1 'polypeptide(L)'
;MVLNVDDAFGQRLESETRPVRVAGYGFQRGAVVGEKLQLSQAGLHLAVRSDWGNAEIDAPLLGRFNAANLLAVLTTLLVSEVKLDDACRALAHITPPPGRMQTLGGQAHPLVVVDYAHTPDALEKVLATLREIVSGGRLICVFGCGGNRDAGKRPLMGQAAAKGADEVWVTSDNPRNEDPRHIIDDI
;
A
#
# COMPACT_ATOMS: atom_id res chain seq x y z
N MET A 1 -7.89 6.96 -20.97
CA MET A 1 -8.23 6.33 -19.67
C MET A 1 -7.03 5.51 -19.21
N VAL A 2 -6.69 5.54 -17.92
CA VAL A 2 -5.60 4.75 -17.32
C VAL A 2 -6.22 3.60 -16.50
N LEU A 3 -5.78 2.36 -16.73
CA LEU A 3 -6.35 1.16 -16.09
C LEU A 3 -5.26 0.24 -15.53
N ASN A 4 -5.52 -0.34 -14.36
CA ASN A 4 -4.77 -1.50 -13.87
C ASN A 4 -5.19 -2.74 -14.66
N VAL A 5 -4.30 -3.25 -15.52
CA VAL A 5 -4.59 -4.41 -16.38
C VAL A 5 -4.14 -5.74 -15.78
N ASP A 6 -3.58 -5.74 -14.57
CA ASP A 6 -3.40 -6.96 -13.77
C ASP A 6 -4.69 -7.33 -13.02
N ASP A 7 -5.58 -6.36 -12.80
CA ASP A 7 -6.86 -6.56 -12.12
C ASP A 7 -7.95 -7.01 -13.09
N ALA A 8 -8.76 -7.99 -12.70
CA ALA A 8 -9.81 -8.57 -13.55
C ALA A 8 -10.86 -7.53 -13.98
N PHE A 9 -11.20 -6.56 -13.12
CA PHE A 9 -12.13 -5.50 -13.48
C PHE A 9 -11.51 -4.51 -14.47
N GLY A 10 -10.22 -4.18 -14.29
CA GLY A 10 -9.46 -3.37 -15.24
C GLY A 10 -9.37 -4.02 -16.63
N GLN A 11 -9.14 -5.33 -16.69
CA GLN A 11 -9.14 -6.10 -17.95
C GLN A 11 -10.51 -6.07 -18.63
N ARG A 12 -11.58 -6.22 -17.85
CA ARG A 12 -12.94 -6.13 -18.37
C ARG A 12 -13.21 -4.73 -18.94
N LEU A 13 -12.89 -3.67 -18.20
CA LEU A 13 -13.05 -2.30 -18.69
C LEU A 13 -12.23 -2.02 -19.96
N GLU A 14 -11.00 -2.53 -20.04
CA GLU A 14 -10.17 -2.41 -21.23
C GLU A 14 -10.86 -3.01 -22.47
N SER A 15 -11.53 -4.17 -22.32
CA SER A 15 -12.25 -4.82 -23.42
C SER A 15 -13.56 -4.14 -23.82
N GLU A 16 -14.24 -3.52 -22.87
CA GLU A 16 -15.55 -2.88 -23.07
C GLU A 16 -15.45 -1.42 -23.54
N THR A 17 -14.32 -0.75 -23.30
CA THR A 17 -14.17 0.71 -23.51
C THR A 17 -13.72 1.05 -24.94
N ARG A 18 -14.57 0.92 -25.91
CA ARG A 18 -14.33 1.44 -27.26
C ARG A 18 -15.30 2.60 -27.55
N PRO A 19 -14.84 3.73 -28.14
CA PRO A 19 -13.55 4.02 -28.80
C PRO A 19 -12.52 4.77 -27.94
N VAL A 20 -12.56 4.71 -26.62
CA VAL A 20 -11.63 5.48 -25.75
C VAL A 20 -10.22 4.89 -25.79
N ARG A 21 -9.21 5.74 -25.95
CA ARG A 21 -7.81 5.31 -25.83
C ARG A 21 -7.51 4.89 -24.38
N VAL A 22 -7.09 3.65 -24.20
CA VAL A 22 -6.70 3.09 -22.89
C VAL A 22 -5.18 2.99 -22.82
N ALA A 23 -4.61 3.41 -21.69
CA ALA A 23 -3.24 3.13 -21.30
C ALA A 23 -3.29 2.20 -20.08
N GLY A 24 -2.91 0.95 -20.28
CA GLY A 24 -2.84 -0.06 -19.22
C GLY A 24 -1.54 0.06 -18.43
N TYR A 25 -1.58 -0.21 -17.14
CA TYR A 25 -0.39 -0.41 -16.31
C TYR A 25 -0.52 -1.69 -15.47
N GLY A 26 0.62 -2.26 -15.12
CA GLY A 26 0.65 -3.46 -14.27
C GLY A 26 2.07 -4.01 -14.11
N PHE A 27 2.18 -5.21 -13.52
CA PHE A 27 3.43 -5.96 -13.42
C PHE A 27 3.54 -7.08 -14.46
N GLN A 28 2.46 -7.40 -15.15
CA GLN A 28 2.44 -8.45 -16.17
C GLN A 28 2.42 -7.87 -17.57
N ARG A 29 1.59 -6.87 -17.81
CA ARG A 29 1.40 -6.25 -19.13
C ARG A 29 0.91 -4.80 -19.00
N GLY A 30 0.94 -4.07 -20.12
CA GLY A 30 0.44 -2.69 -20.22
C GLY A 30 1.38 -1.79 -21.01
N ALA A 31 0.96 -0.55 -21.20
CA ALA A 31 1.80 0.51 -21.76
C ALA A 31 2.92 0.93 -20.78
N VAL A 32 2.72 0.65 -19.47
CA VAL A 32 3.71 0.83 -18.41
C VAL A 32 3.75 -0.45 -17.56
N VAL A 33 4.90 -1.10 -17.48
CA VAL A 33 5.09 -2.39 -16.80
C VAL A 33 6.20 -2.30 -15.78
N GLY A 34 5.90 -2.67 -14.53
CA GLY A 34 6.91 -2.88 -13.49
C GLY A 34 7.56 -4.24 -13.67
N GLU A 35 8.83 -4.27 -14.07
CA GLU A 35 9.54 -5.52 -14.38
C GLU A 35 10.26 -6.11 -13.17
N LYS A 36 10.87 -5.24 -12.35
CA LYS A 36 11.63 -5.65 -11.17
C LYS A 36 11.31 -4.74 -10.00
N LEU A 37 10.81 -5.33 -8.93
CA LEU A 37 10.50 -4.63 -7.68
C LEU A 37 11.38 -5.16 -6.56
N GLN A 38 12.08 -4.27 -5.88
CA GLN A 38 12.81 -4.54 -4.65
C GLN A 38 12.21 -3.71 -3.52
N LEU A 39 11.91 -4.36 -2.40
CA LEU A 39 11.33 -3.73 -1.22
C LEU A 39 12.35 -3.72 -0.09
N SER A 40 12.41 -2.60 0.64
CA SER A 40 13.27 -2.44 1.80
C SER A 40 12.63 -1.53 2.84
N GLN A 41 13.23 -1.41 4.01
CA GLN A 41 12.79 -0.46 5.04
C GLN A 41 12.98 1.01 4.62
N ALA A 42 13.87 1.27 3.67
CA ALA A 42 14.11 2.62 3.13
C ALA A 42 13.12 3.02 2.03
N GLY A 43 12.36 2.07 1.50
CA GLY A 43 11.44 2.29 0.40
C GLY A 43 11.49 1.18 -0.64
N LEU A 44 11.06 1.49 -1.84
CA LEU A 44 11.05 0.59 -2.99
C LEU A 44 11.95 1.06 -4.12
N HIS A 45 12.53 0.11 -4.82
CA HIS A 45 13.19 0.30 -6.12
C HIS A 45 12.37 -0.44 -7.18
N LEU A 46 12.02 0.24 -8.27
CA LEU A 46 11.14 -0.26 -9.32
C LEU A 46 11.75 0.00 -10.70
N ALA A 47 12.16 -1.08 -11.39
CA ALA A 47 12.49 -1.00 -12.81
C ALA A 47 11.20 -1.04 -13.64
N VAL A 48 11.09 -0.12 -14.57
CA VAL A 48 9.90 0.08 -15.41
C VAL A 48 10.26 0.03 -16.88
N ARG A 49 9.48 -0.72 -17.65
CA ARG A 49 9.44 -0.66 -19.12
C ARG A 49 8.15 0.01 -19.54
N SER A 50 8.24 0.93 -20.50
CA SER A 50 7.06 1.61 -21.01
C SER A 50 7.15 1.93 -22.51
N ASP A 51 6.03 2.30 -23.12
CA ASP A 51 5.96 2.78 -24.51
C ASP A 51 6.74 4.10 -24.69
N TRP A 52 7.10 4.79 -23.62
CA TRP A 52 7.89 6.04 -23.61
C TRP A 52 9.38 5.82 -23.27
N GLY A 53 9.80 4.59 -23.01
CA GLY A 53 11.16 4.21 -22.65
C GLY A 53 11.23 3.42 -21.33
N ASN A 54 12.46 3.06 -20.96
CA ASN A 54 12.74 2.35 -19.71
C ASN A 54 13.24 3.32 -18.64
N ALA A 55 12.92 3.05 -17.39
CA ALA A 55 13.34 3.87 -16.25
C ALA A 55 13.51 3.03 -14.99
N GLU A 56 14.24 3.58 -14.03
CA GLU A 56 14.32 3.07 -12.66
C GLU A 56 13.83 4.15 -11.70
N ILE A 57 13.04 3.76 -10.71
CA ILE A 57 12.44 4.68 -9.74
C ILE A 57 12.76 4.18 -8.34
N ASP A 58 13.47 5.00 -7.57
CA ASP A 58 13.63 4.84 -6.13
C ASP A 58 12.64 5.75 -5.42
N ALA A 59 11.75 5.18 -4.60
CA ALA A 59 10.75 5.97 -3.89
C ALA A 59 10.67 5.57 -2.42
N PRO A 60 10.53 6.55 -1.49
CA PRO A 60 10.42 6.28 -0.05
C PRO A 60 9.02 5.78 0.33
N LEU A 61 8.54 4.78 -0.38
CA LEU A 61 7.22 4.16 -0.21
C LEU A 61 7.37 2.68 0.11
N LEU A 62 6.53 2.16 1.00
CA LEU A 62 6.55 0.75 1.38
C LEU A 62 5.49 -0.04 0.64
N GLY A 63 5.86 -1.26 0.22
CA GLY A 63 4.94 -2.28 -0.21
C GLY A 63 4.61 -2.28 -1.70
N ARG A 64 4.27 -3.48 -2.17
CA ARG A 64 3.95 -3.76 -3.58
C ARG A 64 2.75 -2.95 -4.10
N PHE A 65 1.76 -2.69 -3.24
CA PHE A 65 0.59 -1.90 -3.64
C PHE A 65 0.95 -0.43 -3.92
N ASN A 66 1.95 0.14 -3.21
CA ASN A 66 2.45 1.47 -3.53
C ASN A 66 3.27 1.47 -4.82
N ALA A 67 3.98 0.40 -5.15
CA ALA A 67 4.59 0.25 -6.47
C ALA A 67 3.52 0.24 -7.59
N ALA A 68 2.38 -0.44 -7.39
CA ALA A 68 1.25 -0.37 -8.32
C ALA A 68 0.67 1.06 -8.44
N ASN A 69 0.56 1.77 -7.32
CA ASN A 69 0.14 3.18 -7.32
C ASN A 69 1.13 4.07 -8.09
N LEU A 70 2.45 3.85 -7.94
CA LEU A 70 3.47 4.56 -8.72
C LEU A 70 3.32 4.31 -10.21
N LEU A 71 3.07 3.06 -10.64
CA LEU A 71 2.79 2.74 -12.04
C LEU A 71 1.56 3.48 -12.57
N ALA A 72 0.49 3.58 -11.76
CA ALA A 72 -0.72 4.34 -12.11
C ALA A 72 -0.42 5.83 -12.31
N VAL A 73 0.31 6.44 -11.37
CA VAL A 73 0.69 7.86 -11.43
C VAL A 73 1.62 8.10 -12.61
N LEU A 74 2.66 7.26 -12.78
CA LEU A 74 3.57 7.36 -13.91
C LEU A 74 2.82 7.30 -15.24
N THR A 75 1.94 6.32 -15.41
CA THR A 75 1.13 6.18 -16.61
C THR A 75 0.28 7.42 -16.86
N THR A 76 -0.33 7.97 -15.80
CA THR A 76 -1.13 9.18 -15.90
C THR A 76 -0.30 10.37 -16.34
N LEU A 77 0.90 10.57 -15.78
CA LEU A 77 1.82 11.62 -16.17
C LEU A 77 2.25 11.49 -17.64
N LEU A 78 2.61 10.27 -18.07
CA LEU A 78 3.07 10.00 -19.43
C LEU A 78 1.98 10.23 -20.49
N VAL A 79 0.74 9.80 -20.22
CA VAL A 79 -0.38 10.10 -21.15
C VAL A 79 -0.81 11.56 -21.12
N SER A 80 -0.41 12.31 -20.10
CA SER A 80 -0.56 13.77 -20.00
C SER A 80 0.65 14.54 -20.56
N GLU A 81 1.48 13.85 -21.37
CA GLU A 81 2.63 14.44 -22.11
C GLU A 81 3.78 14.93 -21.20
N VAL A 82 3.83 14.51 -19.94
CA VAL A 82 5.00 14.73 -19.07
C VAL A 82 6.13 13.80 -19.55
N LYS A 83 7.34 14.33 -19.70
CA LYS A 83 8.50 13.53 -20.10
C LYS A 83 8.84 12.48 -19.05
N LEU A 84 9.28 11.29 -19.48
CA LEU A 84 9.59 10.16 -18.62
C LEU A 84 10.56 10.56 -17.48
N ASP A 85 11.66 11.23 -17.81
CA ASP A 85 12.67 11.64 -16.82
C ASP A 85 12.12 12.62 -15.78
N ASP A 86 11.23 13.54 -16.19
CA ASP A 86 10.59 14.49 -15.28
C ASP A 86 9.60 13.79 -14.36
N ALA A 87 8.82 12.86 -14.90
CA ALA A 87 7.89 12.03 -14.13
C ALA A 87 8.63 11.17 -13.10
N CYS A 88 9.72 10.50 -13.50
CA CYS A 88 10.54 9.67 -12.59
C CYS A 88 11.17 10.51 -11.48
N ARG A 89 11.71 11.69 -11.80
CA ARG A 89 12.25 12.61 -10.77
C ARG A 89 11.18 13.05 -9.77
N ALA A 90 9.98 13.36 -10.22
CA ALA A 90 8.89 13.73 -9.34
C ALA A 90 8.49 12.57 -8.41
N LEU A 91 8.40 11.34 -8.95
CA LEU A 91 8.06 10.14 -8.20
C LEU A 91 9.10 9.74 -7.17
N ALA A 92 10.38 10.00 -7.41
CA ALA A 92 11.45 9.75 -6.45
C ALA A 92 11.34 10.61 -5.17
N HIS A 93 10.62 11.73 -5.21
CA HIS A 93 10.43 12.64 -4.08
C HIS A 93 9.03 12.58 -3.47
N ILE A 94 8.19 11.63 -3.91
CA ILE A 94 6.83 11.49 -3.38
C ILE A 94 6.85 10.96 -1.95
N THR A 95 6.02 11.53 -1.10
CA THR A 95 5.82 11.06 0.27
C THR A 95 4.41 10.50 0.43
N PRO A 96 4.23 9.43 1.23
CA PRO A 96 2.90 8.91 1.48
C PRO A 96 2.04 9.96 2.21
N PRO A 97 0.74 10.01 1.97
CA PRO A 97 -0.16 10.82 2.80
C PRO A 97 -0.06 10.39 4.27
N PRO A 98 -0.27 11.31 5.23
CA PRO A 98 -0.28 10.97 6.65
C PRO A 98 -1.20 9.78 6.96
N GLY A 99 -0.72 8.82 7.75
CA GLY A 99 -1.47 7.61 8.09
C GLY A 99 -1.67 6.61 6.94
N ARG A 100 -0.89 6.66 5.88
CA ARG A 100 -0.90 5.67 4.78
C ARG A 100 0.49 5.09 4.60
N MET A 101 0.80 4.01 5.29
CA MET A 101 2.15 3.43 5.36
C MET A 101 3.22 4.50 5.66
N GLN A 102 2.84 5.48 6.46
CA GLN A 102 3.75 6.57 6.87
C GLN A 102 4.83 6.02 7.78
N THR A 103 6.08 6.26 7.44
CA THR A 103 7.24 5.76 8.19
C THR A 103 7.80 6.82 9.12
N LEU A 104 8.18 6.40 10.31
CA LEU A 104 8.88 7.20 11.32
C LEU A 104 9.99 6.34 11.95
N GLY A 105 11.13 6.92 12.26
CA GLY A 105 12.27 6.19 12.83
C GLY A 105 13.05 5.40 11.79
N GLY A 106 13.43 4.16 12.12
CA GLY A 106 14.35 3.34 11.32
C GLY A 106 15.81 3.58 11.66
N GLN A 107 16.72 2.91 10.95
CA GLN A 107 18.16 2.90 11.19
C GLN A 107 18.52 2.45 12.63
N ALA A 108 18.96 3.35 13.50
CA ALA A 108 19.30 3.05 14.89
C ALA A 108 18.08 2.98 15.85
N HIS A 109 16.91 3.28 15.35
CA HIS A 109 15.64 3.27 16.11
C HIS A 109 14.66 2.27 15.49
N PRO A 110 13.64 1.81 16.25
CA PRO A 110 12.56 1.03 15.66
C PRO A 110 11.92 1.77 14.48
N LEU A 111 11.64 1.03 13.40
CA LEU A 111 10.82 1.54 12.32
C LEU A 111 9.35 1.51 12.78
N VAL A 112 8.72 2.66 12.86
CA VAL A 112 7.29 2.80 13.14
C VAL A 112 6.56 3.07 11.84
N VAL A 113 5.52 2.31 11.56
CA VAL A 113 4.66 2.51 10.38
C VAL A 113 3.26 2.83 10.85
N VAL A 114 2.73 3.97 10.41
CA VAL A 114 1.37 4.41 10.72
C VAL A 114 0.49 4.19 9.49
N ASP A 115 -0.58 3.40 9.66
CA ASP A 115 -1.53 3.12 8.60
C ASP A 115 -2.98 3.26 9.06
N TYR A 116 -3.87 3.56 8.14
CA TYR A 116 -5.30 3.74 8.40
C TYR A 116 -6.11 2.43 8.25
N ALA A 117 -5.46 1.29 8.20
CA ALA A 117 -6.12 -0.01 8.11
C ALA A 117 -7.14 -0.17 9.26
N HIS A 118 -8.41 -0.34 8.93
CA HIS A 118 -9.51 -0.42 9.89
C HIS A 118 -10.50 -1.56 9.57
N THR A 119 -10.10 -2.47 8.68
CA THR A 119 -10.80 -3.71 8.35
C THR A 119 -9.84 -4.89 8.46
N PRO A 120 -10.33 -6.12 8.73
CA PRO A 120 -9.46 -7.30 8.83
C PRO A 120 -8.58 -7.50 7.60
N ASP A 121 -9.15 -7.43 6.40
CA ASP A 121 -8.42 -7.57 5.12
C ASP A 121 -7.34 -6.49 4.94
N ALA A 122 -7.64 -5.23 5.29
CA ALA A 122 -6.66 -4.17 5.22
C ALA A 122 -5.50 -4.39 6.21
N LEU A 123 -5.79 -4.82 7.45
CA LEU A 123 -4.77 -5.12 8.45
C LEU A 123 -3.90 -6.30 8.03
N GLU A 124 -4.48 -7.37 7.50
CA GLU A 124 -3.73 -8.51 6.95
C GLU A 124 -2.77 -8.06 5.83
N LYS A 125 -3.23 -7.24 4.91
CA LYS A 125 -2.40 -6.71 3.80
C LYS A 125 -1.25 -5.84 4.28
N VAL A 126 -1.51 -4.97 5.25
CA VAL A 126 -0.47 -4.12 5.86
C VAL A 126 0.59 -4.98 6.55
N LEU A 127 0.15 -5.93 7.41
CA LEU A 127 1.08 -6.80 8.13
C LEU A 127 1.87 -7.70 7.18
N ALA A 128 1.26 -8.27 6.15
CA ALA A 128 1.95 -9.05 5.13
C ALA A 128 3.01 -8.20 4.40
N THR A 129 2.68 -6.97 4.03
CA THR A 129 3.63 -6.04 3.40
C THR A 129 4.81 -5.72 4.31
N LEU A 130 4.54 -5.47 5.60
CA LEU A 130 5.60 -5.19 6.56
C LEU A 130 6.47 -6.42 6.83
N ARG A 131 5.89 -7.61 6.83
CA ARG A 131 6.61 -8.88 6.96
C ARG A 131 7.63 -9.11 5.85
N GLU A 132 7.34 -8.66 4.62
CA GLU A 132 8.28 -8.76 3.49
C GLU A 132 9.55 -7.93 3.68
N ILE A 133 9.48 -6.84 4.44
CA ILE A 133 10.61 -5.91 4.64
C ILE A 133 11.28 -6.07 6.01
N VAL A 134 10.68 -6.82 6.94
CA VAL A 134 11.31 -7.12 8.23
C VAL A 134 12.44 -8.13 8.03
N SER A 135 13.66 -7.71 8.33
CA SER A 135 14.86 -8.57 8.30
C SER A 135 15.40 -8.76 9.71
N GLY A 136 15.17 -9.94 10.31
CA GLY A 136 15.76 -10.32 11.60
C GLY A 136 15.16 -9.62 12.84
N GLY A 137 14.11 -8.82 12.68
CA GLY A 137 13.40 -8.13 13.76
C GLY A 137 12.05 -8.74 14.08
N ARG A 138 11.35 -8.18 15.09
CA ARG A 138 9.97 -8.50 15.41
C ARG A 138 9.02 -7.49 14.78
N LEU A 139 7.88 -7.97 14.28
CA LEU A 139 6.77 -7.14 13.84
C LEU A 139 5.76 -7.01 14.99
N ILE A 140 5.64 -5.81 15.52
CA ILE A 140 4.73 -5.48 16.62
C ILE A 140 3.53 -4.74 16.03
N CYS A 141 2.32 -5.23 16.28
CA CYS A 141 1.08 -4.59 15.86
C CYS A 141 0.42 -3.91 17.06
N VAL A 142 0.20 -2.60 16.96
CA VAL A 142 -0.55 -1.83 17.96
C VAL A 142 -1.80 -1.30 17.27
N PHE A 143 -2.99 -1.69 17.73
CA PHE A 143 -4.23 -1.24 17.13
C PHE A 143 -5.40 -1.23 18.11
N GLY A 144 -6.51 -0.62 17.72
CA GLY A 144 -7.78 -0.66 18.42
C GLY A 144 -8.94 -0.58 17.43
N CYS A 145 -10.16 -0.72 17.92
CA CYS A 145 -11.37 -0.58 17.13
C CYS A 145 -12.22 0.59 17.64
N GLY A 146 -12.83 1.33 16.70
CA GLY A 146 -13.72 2.43 17.06
C GLY A 146 -15.07 1.93 17.59
N GLY A 147 -15.62 2.60 18.60
CA GLY A 147 -16.95 2.39 19.13
C GLY A 147 -18.06 2.88 18.17
N ASN A 148 -19.30 2.45 18.39
CA ASN A 148 -20.47 2.73 17.54
C ASN A 148 -20.21 2.41 16.05
N ARG A 149 -19.48 1.32 15.80
CA ARG A 149 -19.18 0.75 14.50
C ARG A 149 -19.49 -0.74 14.50
N ASP A 150 -19.23 -1.41 13.39
CA ASP A 150 -19.43 -2.86 13.25
C ASP A 150 -18.59 -3.60 14.32
N ALA A 151 -19.26 -4.13 15.35
CA ALA A 151 -18.64 -4.91 16.41
C ALA A 151 -18.20 -6.30 15.91
N GLY A 152 -18.86 -6.85 14.89
CA GLY A 152 -18.54 -8.17 14.33
C GLY A 152 -17.15 -8.25 13.72
N LYS A 153 -16.56 -7.12 13.33
CA LYS A 153 -15.19 -7.09 12.83
C LYS A 153 -14.12 -7.15 13.93
N ARG A 154 -14.45 -6.87 15.20
CA ARG A 154 -13.49 -6.78 16.31
C ARG A 154 -12.68 -8.08 16.47
N PRO A 155 -13.30 -9.26 16.66
CA PRO A 155 -12.57 -10.52 16.78
C PRO A 155 -11.81 -10.88 15.49
N LEU A 156 -12.31 -10.47 14.31
CA LEU A 156 -11.60 -10.72 13.06
C LEU A 156 -10.33 -9.85 12.92
N MET A 157 -10.36 -8.62 13.46
CA MET A 157 -9.18 -7.76 13.55
C MET A 157 -8.13 -8.37 14.48
N GLY A 158 -8.55 -8.89 15.65
CA GLY A 158 -7.68 -9.61 16.58
C GLY A 158 -7.02 -10.84 15.93
N GLN A 159 -7.79 -11.64 15.21
CA GLN A 159 -7.27 -12.80 14.48
C GLN A 159 -6.26 -12.39 13.39
N ALA A 160 -6.57 -11.34 12.61
CA ALA A 160 -5.67 -10.83 11.57
C ALA A 160 -4.34 -10.36 12.18
N ALA A 161 -4.39 -9.62 13.30
CA ALA A 161 -3.21 -9.16 14.01
C ALA A 161 -2.38 -10.31 14.56
N ALA A 162 -3.01 -11.28 15.26
CA ALA A 162 -2.34 -12.43 15.85
C ALA A 162 -1.66 -13.34 14.80
N LYS A 163 -2.25 -13.44 13.61
CA LYS A 163 -1.69 -14.20 12.49
C LYS A 163 -0.50 -13.49 11.82
N GLY A 164 -0.56 -12.16 11.72
CA GLY A 164 0.39 -11.37 10.91
C GLY A 164 1.57 -10.81 11.69
N ALA A 165 1.44 -10.60 13.01
CA ALA A 165 2.46 -9.98 13.86
C ALA A 165 3.09 -11.00 14.84
N ASP A 166 4.30 -10.68 15.33
CA ASP A 166 4.97 -11.47 16.38
C ASP A 166 4.48 -11.10 17.79
N GLU A 167 3.95 -9.88 17.91
CA GLU A 167 3.44 -9.32 19.17
C GLU A 167 2.28 -8.37 18.86
N VAL A 168 1.21 -8.46 19.64
CA VAL A 168 0.00 -7.65 19.44
C VAL A 168 -0.35 -6.89 20.72
N TRP A 169 -0.55 -5.60 20.57
CA TRP A 169 -1.04 -4.71 21.64
C TRP A 169 -2.39 -4.13 21.23
N VAL A 170 -3.44 -4.55 21.93
CA VAL A 170 -4.77 -4.00 21.75
C VAL A 170 -4.94 -2.79 22.68
N THR A 171 -5.36 -1.67 22.11
CA THR A 171 -5.53 -0.42 22.86
C THR A 171 -6.85 0.26 22.52
N SER A 172 -7.22 1.27 23.32
CA SER A 172 -8.35 2.12 22.97
C SER A 172 -8.02 2.97 21.73
N ASP A 173 -8.97 2.99 20.79
CA ASP A 173 -9.00 3.96 19.71
C ASP A 173 -10.08 5.01 20.01
N ASN A 174 -10.99 5.33 19.14
CA ASN A 174 -12.09 6.26 19.35
C ASN A 174 -13.33 5.52 19.89
N PRO A 175 -13.54 5.43 21.20
CA PRO A 175 -14.62 4.60 21.80
C PRO A 175 -16.02 5.20 21.61
N ARG A 176 -16.14 6.49 21.30
CA ARG A 176 -17.40 7.22 21.21
C ARG A 176 -18.24 7.06 22.49
N ASN A 177 -19.40 6.40 22.38
CA ASN A 177 -20.32 6.18 23.50
C ASN A 177 -20.20 4.78 24.11
N GLU A 178 -19.24 3.94 23.66
CA GLU A 178 -19.00 2.60 24.22
C GLU A 178 -17.89 2.65 25.28
N ASP A 179 -17.92 1.70 26.23
CA ASP A 179 -16.82 1.51 27.16
C ASP A 179 -15.59 0.98 26.38
N PRO A 180 -14.43 1.67 26.44
CA PRO A 180 -13.22 1.23 25.78
C PRO A 180 -12.79 -0.19 26.14
N ARG A 181 -13.04 -0.63 27.38
CA ARG A 181 -12.68 -1.98 27.85
C ARG A 181 -13.51 -3.05 27.14
N HIS A 182 -14.82 -2.81 26.98
CA HIS A 182 -15.67 -3.75 26.23
C HIS A 182 -15.21 -3.90 24.78
N ILE A 183 -14.76 -2.81 24.15
CA ILE A 183 -14.22 -2.86 22.78
C ILE A 183 -12.94 -3.70 22.72
N ILE A 184 -12.05 -3.54 23.72
CA ILE A 184 -10.80 -4.31 23.81
C ILE A 184 -11.08 -5.78 24.06
N ASP A 185 -12.05 -6.09 24.92
CA ASP A 185 -12.44 -7.47 25.27
C ASP A 185 -13.11 -8.20 24.08
N ASP A 186 -13.74 -7.46 23.17
CA ASP A 186 -14.35 -8.00 21.93
C ASP A 186 -13.31 -8.32 20.83
N ILE A 187 -12.09 -7.76 20.93
CA ILE A 187 -11.01 -7.97 19.96
C ILE A 187 -10.28 -9.29 20.23
#